data_9453c40d3bd67fd2e6b3b4a40005617f
#
_entry.id   9453c40d3bd67fd2e6b3b4a40005617f
#
_cell.length_a   1.000
_cell.length_b   1.000
_cell.length_c   1.000
_cell.angle_alpha   90.00
_cell.angle_beta   90.00
_cell.angle_gamma   90.00
#
_symmetry.space_group_name_H-M   'P 1'
#
loop_
_entity.id
_entity.type
_entity.pdbx_description
1 polymer ?
#
loop_
_entity_poly.entity_id
_entity_poly.type
_entity_poly.pdbx_seq_one_letter_code
_entity_poly.pdbx_strand_id
1 'polypeptide(L)'
;MYTELGLFIDGKWLNGEGRKGEDVINPATGKTLARLPHASKADLDAALAAAEKGFALWKATSAYDRSKIMRKAADLVRERYDHISKVQTQEQGKVYPESRAEVLTSADIIDWYAEEGRRAYGRIVPGRQKGVRQLVLQEPVGIVAAFTPWNFPTLTPVRKIAGALAAGCAIIIKASEETPGGCIELVKCFADAGLPAGVLNLVFGVPAEVSEHLIPQKSVKKISFTGSIPVGKHLAGLAAKGMKKATMELGGHSPVVVFEDADPEKAADTIAAFKYRNAGQVCISPTRFYVQEKSYSKFLSRFTEYAKNIKMGDGLEKGITMGPLANPRRLDAMEVIVKDAKDRGGKVVTGGSRHGNQGFFFQPTVVTEVPDDAKIMTEEPFGPVAPIVPFKTFDEVVARANSLPFGLAAYAFTSSGATATAIGDAIQSGMVGVNSVAISTPETPFGGVKESGYGSEGGIEGLQAYMNTKFVSQG
;
A
#
# COMPACT_ATOMS: atom_id res chain seq x y z
N MET A 1 19.04 -14.97 -9.91
CA MET A 1 19.25 -13.97 -10.97
C MET A 1 18.10 -12.99 -10.87
N TYR A 2 18.34 -11.67 -10.96
CA TYR A 2 17.29 -10.66 -10.97
C TYR A 2 16.47 -10.76 -12.26
N THR A 3 15.24 -10.23 -12.28
CA THR A 3 14.35 -10.36 -13.44
C THR A 3 14.74 -9.42 -14.59
N GLU A 4 14.38 -9.79 -15.81
CA GLU A 4 14.48 -8.91 -16.97
C GLU A 4 13.41 -7.82 -16.88
N LEU A 5 13.83 -6.55 -17.11
CA LEU A 5 12.97 -5.38 -16.99
C LEU A 5 12.45 -4.92 -18.35
N GLY A 6 11.18 -4.54 -18.41
CA GLY A 6 10.52 -4.08 -19.63
C GLY A 6 9.15 -3.46 -19.35
N LEU A 7 8.57 -2.84 -20.36
CA LEU A 7 7.19 -2.41 -20.38
C LEU A 7 6.32 -3.56 -20.89
N PHE A 8 5.05 -3.62 -20.50
CA PHE A 8 4.08 -4.57 -21.03
C PHE A 8 2.90 -3.82 -21.65
N ILE A 9 2.80 -3.83 -22.97
CA ILE A 9 1.78 -3.08 -23.71
C ILE A 9 1.17 -3.98 -24.78
N ASP A 10 -0.17 -4.04 -24.83
CA ASP A 10 -0.93 -4.82 -25.79
C ASP A 10 -0.52 -6.30 -25.85
N GLY A 11 -0.26 -6.90 -24.69
CA GLY A 11 0.15 -8.30 -24.57
C GLY A 11 1.62 -8.57 -24.93
N LYS A 12 2.45 -7.54 -25.15
CA LYS A 12 3.85 -7.66 -25.57
C LYS A 12 4.79 -7.02 -24.56
N TRP A 13 5.90 -7.71 -24.30
CA TRP A 13 7.02 -7.14 -23.54
C TRP A 13 7.89 -6.29 -24.49
N LEU A 14 8.18 -5.07 -24.03
CA LEU A 14 9.05 -4.12 -24.74
C LEU A 14 10.32 -3.93 -23.91
N ASN A 15 11.45 -4.27 -24.47
CA ASN A 15 12.77 -4.18 -23.83
C ASN A 15 13.29 -2.73 -23.79
N GLY A 16 14.51 -2.56 -23.24
CA GLY A 16 15.16 -1.26 -23.07
C GLY A 16 15.88 -0.71 -24.31
N GLU A 17 15.91 -1.42 -25.42
CA GLU A 17 16.67 -1.01 -26.60
C GLU A 17 16.19 0.34 -27.15
N GLY A 18 17.13 1.32 -27.27
CA GLY A 18 16.84 2.68 -27.75
C GLY A 18 16.03 3.56 -26.79
N ARG A 19 15.70 3.10 -25.58
CA ARG A 19 14.89 3.81 -24.61
C ARG A 19 15.72 4.55 -23.56
N LYS A 20 15.22 5.70 -23.10
CA LYS A 20 15.69 6.28 -21.83
C LYS A 20 15.39 5.30 -20.70
N GLY A 21 16.10 5.43 -19.59
CA GLY A 21 15.87 4.58 -18.44
C GLY A 21 16.76 4.97 -17.28
N GLU A 22 16.56 4.29 -16.15
CA GLU A 22 17.30 4.48 -14.91
C GLU A 22 17.76 3.14 -14.32
N ASP A 23 18.74 3.21 -13.42
CA ASP A 23 19.26 2.03 -12.75
C ASP A 23 18.38 1.65 -11.55
N VAL A 24 18.05 0.36 -11.45
CA VAL A 24 17.43 -0.22 -10.26
C VAL A 24 18.56 -0.64 -9.31
N ILE A 25 18.51 -0.14 -8.09
CA ILE A 25 19.58 -0.31 -7.11
C ILE A 25 19.17 -1.33 -6.04
N ASN A 26 20.09 -2.23 -5.69
CA ASN A 26 19.94 -3.04 -4.49
C ASN A 26 20.26 -2.18 -3.25
N PRO A 27 19.28 -1.89 -2.38
CA PRO A 27 19.47 -0.99 -1.25
C PRO A 27 20.40 -1.57 -0.15
N ALA A 28 20.61 -2.88 -0.10
CA ALA A 28 21.53 -3.50 0.83
C ALA A 28 23.00 -3.30 0.43
N THR A 29 23.28 -3.19 -0.88
CA THR A 29 24.65 -3.13 -1.39
C THR A 29 24.99 -1.81 -2.07
N GLY A 30 23.99 -1.02 -2.47
CA GLY A 30 24.14 0.17 -3.32
C GLY A 30 24.50 -0.14 -4.77
N LYS A 31 24.51 -1.41 -5.19
CA LYS A 31 24.88 -1.83 -6.55
C LYS A 31 23.67 -1.86 -7.47
N THR A 32 23.91 -1.54 -8.75
CA THR A 32 22.90 -1.68 -9.80
C THR A 32 22.52 -3.15 -10.03
N LEU A 33 21.23 -3.45 -10.05
CA LEU A 33 20.66 -4.76 -10.39
C LEU A 33 20.41 -4.90 -11.88
N ALA A 34 19.78 -3.89 -12.46
CA ALA A 34 19.43 -3.84 -13.88
C ALA A 34 19.08 -2.39 -14.29
N ARG A 35 18.91 -2.15 -15.58
CA ARG A 35 18.45 -0.87 -16.12
C ARG A 35 16.98 -0.97 -16.53
N LEU A 36 16.13 -0.11 -15.96
CA LEU A 36 14.69 -0.03 -16.23
C LEU A 36 14.43 0.90 -17.43
N PRO A 37 13.74 0.44 -18.50
CA PRO A 37 13.35 1.32 -19.59
C PRO A 37 12.16 2.23 -19.20
N HIS A 38 12.18 3.47 -19.68
CA HIS A 38 11.08 4.40 -19.58
C HIS A 38 10.18 4.39 -20.80
N ALA A 39 8.88 4.51 -20.59
CA ALA A 39 7.90 4.68 -21.66
C ALA A 39 8.07 6.08 -22.31
N SER A 40 8.06 6.12 -23.62
CA SER A 40 7.90 7.34 -24.39
C SER A 40 6.43 7.76 -24.44
N LYS A 41 6.14 8.99 -24.92
CA LYS A 41 4.76 9.41 -25.17
C LYS A 41 4.03 8.47 -26.13
N ALA A 42 4.73 8.00 -27.17
CA ALA A 42 4.17 7.04 -28.12
C ALA A 42 3.80 5.69 -27.45
N ASP A 43 4.59 5.23 -26.47
CA ASP A 43 4.26 4.03 -25.70
C ASP A 43 3.03 4.26 -24.81
N LEU A 44 2.89 5.44 -24.21
CA LEU A 44 1.70 5.79 -23.40
C LEU A 44 0.44 5.86 -24.27
N ASP A 45 0.54 6.43 -25.48
CA ASP A 45 -0.55 6.44 -26.47
C ASP A 45 -0.90 5.04 -26.94
N ALA A 46 0.09 4.18 -27.17
CA ALA A 46 -0.11 2.77 -27.52
C ALA A 46 -0.81 2.02 -26.36
N ALA A 47 -0.42 2.26 -25.11
CA ALA A 47 -1.06 1.67 -23.95
C ALA A 47 -2.53 2.11 -23.79
N LEU A 48 -2.84 3.38 -24.08
CA LEU A 48 -4.22 3.88 -24.11
C LEU A 48 -5.06 3.20 -25.19
N ALA A 49 -4.55 3.15 -26.43
CA ALA A 49 -5.24 2.49 -27.53
C ALA A 49 -5.45 0.98 -27.28
N ALA A 50 -4.45 0.32 -26.68
CA ALA A 50 -4.56 -1.08 -26.25
C ALA A 50 -5.62 -1.26 -25.17
N ALA A 51 -5.64 -0.37 -24.17
CA ALA A 51 -6.61 -0.42 -23.10
C ALA A 51 -8.06 -0.19 -23.58
N GLU A 52 -8.28 0.64 -24.60
CA GLU A 52 -9.61 0.83 -25.22
C GLU A 52 -10.13 -0.47 -25.85
N LYS A 53 -9.29 -1.16 -26.62
CA LYS A 53 -9.62 -2.47 -27.21
C LYS A 53 -9.81 -3.54 -26.13
N GLY A 54 -8.87 -3.60 -25.17
CA GLY A 54 -8.93 -4.54 -24.05
C GLY A 54 -10.17 -4.34 -23.18
N PHE A 55 -10.59 -3.11 -22.92
CA PHE A 55 -11.81 -2.82 -22.18
C PHE A 55 -13.06 -3.31 -22.89
N ALA A 56 -13.19 -3.07 -24.20
CA ALA A 56 -14.35 -3.53 -24.96
C ALA A 56 -14.51 -5.06 -24.88
N LEU A 57 -13.41 -5.81 -25.02
CA LEU A 57 -13.39 -7.25 -24.90
C LEU A 57 -13.67 -7.73 -23.48
N TRP A 58 -12.98 -7.14 -22.47
CA TRP A 58 -13.06 -7.59 -21.08
C TRP A 58 -14.42 -7.27 -20.44
N LYS A 59 -15.02 -6.13 -20.78
CA LYS A 59 -16.40 -5.79 -20.39
C LYS A 59 -17.41 -6.82 -20.90
N ALA A 60 -17.21 -7.36 -22.11
CA ALA A 60 -18.07 -8.38 -22.71
C ALA A 60 -17.80 -9.79 -22.16
N THR A 61 -16.65 -10.03 -21.54
CA THR A 61 -16.31 -11.31 -20.92
C THR A 61 -17.12 -11.51 -19.63
N SER A 62 -17.73 -12.69 -19.47
CA SER A 62 -18.53 -12.99 -18.28
C SER A 62 -17.71 -12.89 -16.99
N ALA A 63 -18.33 -12.48 -15.88
CA ALA A 63 -17.67 -12.47 -14.57
C ALA A 63 -17.12 -13.86 -14.18
N TYR A 64 -17.79 -14.91 -14.64
CA TYR A 64 -17.37 -16.29 -14.46
C TYR A 64 -16.04 -16.60 -15.16
N ASP A 65 -15.88 -16.20 -16.43
CA ASP A 65 -14.65 -16.45 -17.18
C ASP A 65 -13.53 -15.52 -16.76
N ARG A 66 -13.83 -14.26 -16.38
CA ARG A 66 -12.85 -13.38 -15.73
C ARG A 66 -12.29 -14.01 -14.47
N SER A 67 -13.15 -14.57 -13.62
CA SER A 67 -12.76 -15.25 -12.37
C SER A 67 -11.81 -16.42 -12.62
N LYS A 68 -12.04 -17.24 -13.66
CA LYS A 68 -11.14 -18.36 -14.01
C LYS A 68 -9.71 -17.90 -14.34
N ILE A 69 -9.60 -16.84 -15.18
CA ILE A 69 -8.29 -16.29 -15.58
C ILE A 69 -7.59 -15.71 -14.35
N MET A 70 -8.31 -14.96 -13.52
CA MET A 70 -7.74 -14.38 -12.30
C MET A 70 -7.27 -15.46 -11.32
N ARG A 71 -8.04 -16.52 -11.07
CA ARG A 71 -7.63 -17.64 -10.20
C ARG A 71 -6.37 -18.34 -10.73
N LYS A 72 -6.30 -18.57 -12.05
CA LYS A 72 -5.09 -19.12 -12.65
C LYS A 72 -3.89 -18.20 -12.45
N ALA A 73 -4.07 -16.87 -12.50
CA ALA A 73 -3.01 -15.92 -12.17
C ALA A 73 -2.57 -16.05 -10.69
N ALA A 74 -3.51 -16.20 -9.75
CA ALA A 74 -3.21 -16.44 -8.34
C ALA A 74 -2.41 -17.74 -8.13
N ASP A 75 -2.78 -18.82 -8.83
CA ASP A 75 -2.04 -20.09 -8.78
C ASP A 75 -0.61 -19.92 -9.28
N LEU A 76 -0.40 -19.20 -10.40
CA LEU A 76 0.94 -18.90 -10.92
C LEU A 76 1.77 -18.02 -9.97
N VAL A 77 1.15 -17.08 -9.26
CA VAL A 77 1.84 -16.30 -8.21
C VAL A 77 2.30 -17.23 -7.07
N ARG A 78 1.45 -18.17 -6.63
CA ARG A 78 1.83 -19.17 -5.62
C ARG A 78 2.90 -20.14 -6.12
N GLU A 79 2.84 -20.57 -7.37
CA GLU A 79 3.86 -21.42 -7.99
C GLU A 79 5.23 -20.71 -8.04
N ARG A 80 5.24 -19.41 -8.36
CA ARG A 80 6.46 -18.62 -8.58
C ARG A 80 6.88 -17.81 -7.36
N TYR A 81 6.24 -18.00 -6.20
CA TYR A 81 6.41 -17.13 -5.03
C TYR A 81 7.88 -16.96 -4.61
N ASP A 82 8.67 -18.02 -4.67
CA ASP A 82 10.07 -17.99 -4.23
C ASP A 82 10.91 -17.04 -5.10
N HIS A 83 10.77 -17.13 -6.42
CA HIS A 83 11.44 -16.24 -7.37
C HIS A 83 10.99 -14.78 -7.18
N ILE A 84 9.67 -14.53 -7.16
CA ILE A 84 9.10 -13.19 -7.00
C ILE A 84 9.58 -12.56 -5.68
N SER A 85 9.57 -13.33 -4.59
CA SER A 85 10.01 -12.86 -3.28
C SER A 85 11.50 -12.50 -3.24
N LYS A 86 12.37 -13.28 -3.92
CA LYS A 86 13.79 -12.96 -4.03
C LYS A 86 14.03 -11.70 -4.85
N VAL A 87 13.35 -11.53 -5.98
CA VAL A 87 13.39 -10.32 -6.79
C VAL A 87 13.01 -9.10 -5.93
N GLN A 88 11.88 -9.20 -5.22
CA GLN A 88 11.38 -8.13 -4.37
C GLN A 88 12.34 -7.79 -3.22
N THR A 89 12.95 -8.79 -2.56
CA THR A 89 13.96 -8.55 -1.52
C THR A 89 15.18 -7.81 -2.07
N GLN A 90 15.64 -8.17 -3.27
CA GLN A 90 16.81 -7.54 -3.89
C GLN A 90 16.58 -6.06 -4.24
N GLU A 91 15.42 -5.69 -4.73
CA GLU A 91 15.13 -4.32 -5.19
C GLU A 91 14.58 -3.40 -4.08
N GLN A 92 13.84 -3.94 -3.12
CA GLN A 92 13.19 -3.15 -2.08
C GLN A 92 13.95 -3.20 -0.74
N GLY A 93 14.66 -4.29 -0.48
CA GLY A 93 15.47 -4.46 0.72
C GLY A 93 14.80 -5.17 1.90
N LYS A 94 13.47 -5.34 1.93
CA LYS A 94 12.82 -6.10 3.00
C LYS A 94 13.33 -7.53 3.08
N VAL A 95 13.30 -8.12 4.26
CA VAL A 95 13.77 -9.49 4.46
C VAL A 95 12.89 -10.50 3.70
N TYR A 96 13.50 -11.59 3.23
CA TYR A 96 12.82 -12.61 2.43
C TYR A 96 11.52 -13.15 3.05
N PRO A 97 11.41 -13.43 4.37
CA PRO A 97 10.13 -13.86 4.94
C PRO A 97 8.99 -12.85 4.77
N GLU A 98 9.29 -11.54 4.82
CA GLU A 98 8.31 -10.47 4.59
C GLU A 98 7.92 -10.36 3.12
N SER A 99 8.90 -10.47 2.20
CA SER A 99 8.63 -10.54 0.76
C SER A 99 7.76 -11.75 0.40
N ARG A 100 8.07 -12.91 0.97
CA ARG A 100 7.27 -14.13 0.79
C ARG A 100 5.82 -13.95 1.27
N ALA A 101 5.65 -13.36 2.44
CA ALA A 101 4.31 -13.10 2.98
C ALA A 101 3.52 -12.12 2.07
N GLU A 102 4.17 -11.07 1.56
CA GLU A 102 3.57 -10.11 0.63
C GLU A 102 3.12 -10.79 -0.67
N VAL A 103 3.97 -11.59 -1.28
CA VAL A 103 3.66 -12.30 -2.54
C VAL A 103 2.51 -13.28 -2.37
N LEU A 104 2.48 -14.05 -1.28
CA LEU A 104 1.38 -14.98 -1.01
C LEU A 104 0.07 -14.25 -0.72
N THR A 105 0.10 -13.16 0.05
CA THR A 105 -1.07 -12.29 0.27
C THR A 105 -1.55 -11.67 -1.05
N SER A 106 -0.65 -11.38 -1.99
CA SER A 106 -1.04 -10.89 -3.32
C SER A 106 -1.87 -11.93 -4.09
N ALA A 107 -1.54 -13.21 -3.98
CA ALA A 107 -2.37 -14.28 -4.55
C ALA A 107 -3.75 -14.37 -3.89
N ASP A 108 -3.81 -14.22 -2.57
CA ASP A 108 -5.09 -14.23 -1.83
C ASP A 108 -5.99 -13.05 -2.21
N ILE A 109 -5.40 -11.88 -2.48
CA ILE A 109 -6.14 -10.70 -3.00
C ILE A 109 -6.71 -10.98 -4.40
N ILE A 110 -5.95 -11.63 -5.27
CA ILE A 110 -6.46 -12.00 -6.60
C ILE A 110 -7.67 -12.94 -6.46
N ASP A 111 -7.57 -13.96 -5.61
CA ASP A 111 -8.67 -14.90 -5.36
C ASP A 111 -9.90 -14.22 -4.79
N TRP A 112 -9.71 -13.35 -3.77
CA TRP A 112 -10.81 -12.57 -3.21
C TRP A 112 -11.57 -11.79 -4.29
N TYR A 113 -10.86 -11.01 -5.09
CA TYR A 113 -11.50 -10.22 -6.16
C TYR A 113 -12.07 -11.10 -7.29
N ALA A 114 -11.45 -12.23 -7.61
CA ALA A 114 -11.95 -13.17 -8.59
C ALA A 114 -13.32 -13.74 -8.18
N GLU A 115 -13.53 -13.97 -6.88
CA GLU A 115 -14.81 -14.42 -6.35
C GLU A 115 -15.80 -13.28 -6.17
N GLU A 116 -15.34 -12.13 -5.66
CA GLU A 116 -16.20 -10.98 -5.40
C GLU A 116 -16.73 -10.37 -6.71
N GLY A 117 -15.94 -10.37 -7.79
CA GLY A 117 -16.38 -9.94 -9.11
C GLY A 117 -17.62 -10.71 -9.64
N ARG A 118 -17.81 -11.95 -9.21
CA ARG A 118 -18.99 -12.77 -9.52
C ARG A 118 -20.22 -12.39 -8.69
N ARG A 119 -20.04 -11.64 -7.60
CA ARG A 119 -21.10 -11.16 -6.68
C ARG A 119 -21.47 -9.70 -6.92
N ALA A 120 -20.95 -9.06 -7.95
CA ALA A 120 -21.31 -7.71 -8.34
C ALA A 120 -22.76 -7.63 -8.88
N TYR A 121 -23.71 -8.00 -8.03
CA TYR A 121 -25.12 -8.09 -8.41
C TYR A 121 -25.76 -6.71 -8.52
N GLY A 122 -26.68 -6.57 -9.49
CA GLY A 122 -27.70 -5.53 -9.48
C GLY A 122 -28.87 -5.91 -8.55
N ARG A 123 -29.92 -5.10 -8.60
CA ARG A 123 -31.18 -5.37 -7.88
C ARG A 123 -32.39 -4.96 -8.71
N ILE A 124 -33.50 -5.60 -8.44
CA ILE A 124 -34.83 -5.22 -8.98
C ILE A 124 -35.58 -4.50 -7.87
N VAL A 125 -35.98 -3.26 -8.12
CA VAL A 125 -36.77 -2.46 -7.18
C VAL A 125 -38.24 -2.52 -7.63
N PRO A 126 -39.21 -2.76 -6.74
CA PRO A 126 -40.64 -2.76 -7.10
C PRO A 126 -41.06 -1.42 -7.69
N GLY A 127 -41.65 -1.43 -8.88
CA GLY A 127 -42.20 -0.25 -9.54
C GLY A 127 -43.44 0.28 -8.82
N ARG A 128 -43.69 1.60 -8.85
CA ARG A 128 -44.91 2.22 -8.33
C ARG A 128 -46.13 1.95 -9.22
N GLN A 129 -45.89 1.64 -10.49
CA GLN A 129 -46.93 1.36 -11.48
C GLN A 129 -46.91 -0.11 -11.87
N LYS A 130 -48.09 -0.70 -12.13
CA LYS A 130 -48.22 -2.07 -12.59
C LYS A 130 -47.54 -2.21 -13.97
N GLY A 131 -46.72 -3.27 -14.14
CA GLY A 131 -46.01 -3.55 -15.38
C GLY A 131 -44.65 -2.88 -15.51
N VAL A 132 -44.28 -1.93 -14.63
CA VAL A 132 -42.98 -1.28 -14.66
C VAL A 132 -41.94 -2.07 -13.85
N ARG A 133 -40.82 -2.39 -14.48
CA ARG A 133 -39.62 -2.96 -13.83
C ARG A 133 -38.56 -1.88 -13.61
N GLN A 134 -38.06 -1.80 -12.41
CA GLN A 134 -36.97 -0.89 -12.05
C GLN A 134 -35.71 -1.69 -11.75
N LEU A 135 -34.72 -1.60 -12.65
CA LEU A 135 -33.47 -2.33 -12.56
C LEU A 135 -32.36 -1.39 -12.11
N VAL A 136 -31.56 -1.81 -11.10
CA VAL A 136 -30.33 -1.15 -10.72
C VAL A 136 -29.18 -2.08 -11.11
N LEU A 137 -28.37 -1.65 -12.06
CA LEU A 137 -27.29 -2.44 -12.66
C LEU A 137 -25.94 -1.94 -12.18
N GLN A 138 -24.96 -2.83 -12.10
CA GLN A 138 -23.55 -2.48 -11.86
C GLN A 138 -22.77 -2.66 -13.17
N GLU A 139 -22.07 -1.61 -13.59
CA GLU A 139 -21.26 -1.60 -14.82
C GLU A 139 -19.83 -1.18 -14.51
N PRO A 140 -18.79 -1.74 -15.20
CA PRO A 140 -17.42 -1.30 -15.03
C PRO A 140 -17.28 0.19 -15.39
N VAL A 141 -16.44 0.92 -14.61
CA VAL A 141 -16.24 2.36 -14.85
C VAL A 141 -15.57 2.66 -16.18
N GLY A 142 -14.72 1.75 -16.71
CA GLY A 142 -13.97 1.93 -17.96
C GLY A 142 -12.48 1.65 -17.79
N ILE A 143 -11.63 2.48 -18.41
CA ILE A 143 -10.17 2.37 -18.29
C ILE A 143 -9.71 3.05 -17.01
N VAL A 144 -8.82 2.35 -16.29
CA VAL A 144 -8.21 2.79 -15.03
C VAL A 144 -6.74 3.16 -15.27
N ALA A 145 -6.31 4.33 -14.84
CA ALA A 145 -4.90 4.65 -14.67
C ALA A 145 -4.52 4.47 -13.20
N ALA A 146 -3.55 3.60 -12.94
CA ALA A 146 -3.14 3.25 -11.59
C ALA A 146 -1.66 3.58 -11.36
N PHE A 147 -1.32 4.04 -10.14
CA PHE A 147 0.03 4.46 -9.76
C PHE A 147 0.36 3.89 -8.39
N THR A 148 1.52 3.23 -8.24
CA THR A 148 1.89 2.53 -7.03
C THR A 148 3.30 2.88 -6.54
N PRO A 149 3.53 2.89 -5.20
CA PRO A 149 4.82 3.17 -4.60
C PRO A 149 5.72 1.93 -4.54
N TRP A 150 6.93 2.13 -4.03
CA TRP A 150 8.01 1.15 -3.97
C TRP A 150 7.97 0.20 -2.74
N ASN A 151 7.21 0.52 -1.71
CA ASN A 151 7.33 -0.18 -0.42
C ASN A 151 6.67 -1.57 -0.38
N PHE A 152 5.68 -1.82 -1.24
CA PHE A 152 5.04 -3.13 -1.44
C PHE A 152 4.86 -3.40 -2.94
N PRO A 153 5.93 -3.84 -3.64
CA PRO A 153 5.98 -3.93 -5.10
C PRO A 153 5.00 -4.90 -5.75
N THR A 154 4.48 -5.87 -5.00
CA THR A 154 3.43 -6.78 -5.48
C THR A 154 2.07 -6.46 -4.89
N LEU A 155 2.00 -6.14 -3.59
CA LEU A 155 0.74 -5.95 -2.87
C LEU A 155 -0.03 -4.72 -3.33
N THR A 156 0.65 -3.57 -3.50
CA THR A 156 -0.04 -2.34 -3.92
C THR A 156 -0.49 -2.40 -5.39
N PRO A 157 0.29 -2.92 -6.36
CA PRO A 157 -0.20 -3.17 -7.70
C PRO A 157 -1.35 -4.15 -7.77
N VAL A 158 -1.27 -5.28 -7.06
CA VAL A 158 -2.30 -6.32 -7.17
C VAL A 158 -3.67 -5.86 -6.68
N ARG A 159 -3.74 -5.05 -5.61
CA ARG A 159 -5.01 -4.48 -5.15
C ARG A 159 -5.73 -3.70 -6.26
N LYS A 160 -4.97 -2.95 -7.06
CA LYS A 160 -5.51 -2.15 -8.16
C LYS A 160 -5.82 -3.01 -9.38
N ILE A 161 -4.92 -3.90 -9.77
CA ILE A 161 -5.09 -4.81 -10.91
C ILE A 161 -6.29 -5.71 -10.67
N ALA A 162 -6.32 -6.43 -9.54
CA ALA A 162 -7.38 -7.40 -9.27
C ALA A 162 -8.76 -6.75 -9.14
N GLY A 163 -8.87 -5.59 -8.47
CA GLY A 163 -10.12 -4.84 -8.37
C GLY A 163 -10.64 -4.37 -9.72
N ALA A 164 -9.76 -3.81 -10.56
CA ALA A 164 -10.12 -3.37 -11.92
C ALA A 164 -10.56 -4.55 -12.81
N LEU A 165 -9.80 -5.64 -12.81
CA LEU A 165 -10.09 -6.82 -13.63
C LEU A 165 -11.38 -7.51 -13.19
N ALA A 166 -11.61 -7.67 -11.90
CA ALA A 166 -12.85 -8.27 -11.37
C ALA A 166 -14.09 -7.49 -11.79
N ALA A 167 -14.03 -6.16 -11.73
CA ALA A 167 -15.11 -5.28 -12.19
C ALA A 167 -15.34 -5.33 -13.71
N GLY A 168 -14.37 -5.80 -14.51
CA GLY A 168 -14.45 -5.80 -15.98
C GLY A 168 -13.85 -4.55 -16.61
N CYS A 169 -13.00 -3.81 -15.89
CA CYS A 169 -12.22 -2.67 -16.38
C CYS A 169 -10.95 -3.12 -17.10
N ALA A 170 -10.40 -2.29 -17.99
CA ALA A 170 -9.00 -2.36 -18.39
C ALA A 170 -8.16 -1.41 -17.52
N ILE A 171 -6.87 -1.72 -17.39
CA ILE A 171 -5.97 -0.97 -16.53
C ILE A 171 -4.63 -0.70 -17.19
N ILE A 172 -4.15 0.54 -17.04
CA ILE A 172 -2.76 0.94 -17.29
C ILE A 172 -2.15 1.22 -15.92
N ILE A 173 -1.19 0.40 -15.51
CA ILE A 173 -0.51 0.56 -14.24
C ILE A 173 0.91 1.11 -14.44
N LYS A 174 1.21 2.18 -13.74
CA LYS A 174 2.56 2.72 -13.57
C LYS A 174 3.04 2.28 -12.19
N ALA A 175 3.90 1.26 -12.14
CA ALA A 175 4.55 0.84 -10.91
C ALA A 175 5.77 1.73 -10.59
N SER A 176 6.36 1.54 -9.41
CA SER A 176 7.54 2.31 -8.99
C SER A 176 8.78 1.92 -9.77
N GLU A 177 9.58 2.91 -10.16
CA GLU A 177 10.87 2.73 -10.81
C GLU A 177 11.91 2.13 -9.86
N GLU A 178 11.79 2.37 -8.58
CA GLU A 178 12.73 1.85 -7.57
C GLU A 178 12.57 0.34 -7.35
N THR A 179 11.38 -0.21 -7.60
CA THR A 179 11.05 -1.62 -7.35
C THR A 179 10.17 -2.20 -8.47
N PRO A 180 10.66 -2.27 -9.71
CA PRO A 180 9.85 -2.67 -10.86
C PRO A 180 9.65 -4.17 -10.97
N GLY A 181 10.62 -4.96 -10.51
CA GLY A 181 10.69 -6.40 -10.77
C GLY A 181 9.54 -7.17 -10.16
N GLY A 182 9.14 -6.84 -8.93
CA GLY A 182 7.98 -7.49 -8.27
C GLY A 182 6.69 -7.32 -9.06
N CYS A 183 6.42 -6.11 -9.57
CA CYS A 183 5.25 -5.84 -10.40
C CYS A 183 5.36 -6.51 -11.79
N ILE A 184 6.54 -6.54 -12.39
CA ILE A 184 6.79 -7.24 -13.68
C ILE A 184 6.46 -8.71 -13.54
N GLU A 185 6.96 -9.39 -12.50
CA GLU A 185 6.69 -10.81 -12.27
C GLU A 185 5.19 -11.07 -12.01
N LEU A 186 4.51 -10.17 -11.29
CA LEU A 186 3.06 -10.23 -11.12
C LEU A 186 2.32 -10.13 -12.46
N VAL A 187 2.69 -9.19 -13.33
CA VAL A 187 2.10 -9.01 -14.66
C VAL A 187 2.36 -10.23 -15.56
N LYS A 188 3.55 -10.86 -15.47
CA LYS A 188 3.84 -12.13 -16.16
C LYS A 188 2.85 -13.22 -15.75
N CYS A 189 2.50 -13.32 -14.45
CA CYS A 189 1.51 -14.30 -13.99
C CYS A 189 0.13 -14.07 -14.62
N PHE A 190 -0.33 -12.82 -14.76
CA PHE A 190 -1.59 -12.52 -15.45
C PHE A 190 -1.53 -12.81 -16.96
N ALA A 191 -0.43 -12.46 -17.62
CA ALA A 191 -0.23 -12.75 -19.04
C ALA A 191 -0.25 -14.27 -19.32
N ASP A 192 0.50 -15.05 -18.52
CA ASP A 192 0.59 -16.51 -18.65
C ASP A 192 -0.73 -17.23 -18.24
N ALA A 193 -1.54 -16.58 -17.41
CA ALA A 193 -2.89 -17.05 -17.10
C ALA A 193 -3.87 -16.96 -18.30
N GLY A 194 -3.47 -16.22 -19.34
CA GLY A 194 -4.27 -16.02 -20.56
C GLY A 194 -5.12 -14.76 -20.51
N LEU A 195 -4.71 -13.74 -19.75
CA LEU A 195 -5.38 -12.44 -19.78
C LEU A 195 -5.28 -11.84 -21.19
N PRO A 196 -6.40 -11.41 -21.82
CA PRO A 196 -6.36 -10.89 -23.17
C PRO A 196 -5.49 -9.62 -23.31
N ALA A 197 -4.85 -9.46 -24.46
CA ALA A 197 -4.03 -8.29 -24.78
C ALA A 197 -4.79 -6.98 -24.57
N GLY A 198 -4.10 -5.95 -24.06
CA GLY A 198 -4.66 -4.63 -23.81
C GLY A 198 -5.46 -4.50 -22.51
N VAL A 199 -5.93 -5.59 -21.89
CA VAL A 199 -6.70 -5.52 -20.62
C VAL A 199 -5.83 -5.02 -19.46
N LEU A 200 -4.57 -5.45 -19.41
CA LEU A 200 -3.56 -4.99 -18.46
C LEU A 200 -2.35 -4.46 -19.24
N ASN A 201 -1.92 -3.25 -18.93
CA ASN A 201 -0.72 -2.64 -19.48
C ASN A 201 0.15 -2.13 -18.33
N LEU A 202 1.47 -2.37 -18.39
CA LEU A 202 2.44 -1.93 -17.39
C LEU A 202 3.43 -0.96 -18.04
N VAL A 203 3.56 0.22 -17.45
CA VAL A 203 4.48 1.26 -17.90
C VAL A 203 5.35 1.77 -16.76
N PHE A 204 6.55 2.23 -17.09
CA PHE A 204 7.47 2.91 -16.19
C PHE A 204 7.92 4.22 -16.82
N GLY A 205 8.44 5.13 -16.02
CA GLY A 205 8.93 6.43 -16.49
C GLY A 205 8.75 7.51 -15.44
N VAL A 206 9.18 8.72 -15.75
CA VAL A 206 9.11 9.85 -14.82
C VAL A 206 7.66 10.03 -14.35
N PRO A 207 7.39 9.95 -13.02
CA PRO A 207 6.02 9.89 -12.49
C PRO A 207 5.11 11.02 -12.95
N ALA A 208 5.63 12.27 -12.96
CA ALA A 208 4.88 13.43 -13.41
C ALA A 208 4.52 13.33 -14.91
N GLU A 209 5.50 12.98 -15.76
CA GLU A 209 5.27 12.88 -17.22
C GLU A 209 4.20 11.81 -17.55
N VAL A 210 4.26 10.66 -16.89
CA VAL A 210 3.30 9.58 -17.11
C VAL A 210 1.90 9.96 -16.61
N SER A 211 1.80 10.51 -15.39
CA SER A 211 0.50 10.86 -14.80
C SER A 211 -0.18 12.03 -15.54
N GLU A 212 0.57 13.07 -15.89
CA GLU A 212 0.06 14.22 -16.64
C GLU A 212 -0.32 13.87 -18.08
N HIS A 213 0.27 12.80 -18.66
CA HIS A 213 -0.13 12.29 -19.96
C HIS A 213 -1.41 11.46 -19.89
N LEU A 214 -1.48 10.51 -18.93
CA LEU A 214 -2.59 9.55 -18.85
C LEU A 214 -3.87 10.13 -18.24
N ILE A 215 -3.76 10.89 -17.15
CA ILE A 215 -4.94 11.32 -16.39
C ILE A 215 -5.88 12.24 -17.21
N PRO A 216 -5.43 13.18 -18.03
CA PRO A 216 -6.33 14.03 -18.81
C PRO A 216 -7.08 13.31 -19.93
N GLN A 217 -6.63 12.13 -20.35
CA GLN A 217 -7.21 11.42 -21.51
C GLN A 217 -8.68 11.08 -21.29
N LYS A 218 -9.53 11.34 -22.27
CA LYS A 218 -10.98 11.12 -22.20
C LYS A 218 -11.37 9.64 -21.98
N SER A 219 -10.56 8.72 -22.48
CA SER A 219 -10.75 7.28 -22.32
C SER A 219 -10.53 6.80 -20.88
N VAL A 220 -9.62 7.43 -20.13
CA VAL A 220 -9.41 7.13 -18.71
C VAL A 220 -10.59 7.64 -17.88
N LYS A 221 -11.22 6.75 -17.12
CA LYS A 221 -12.43 7.05 -16.32
C LYS A 221 -12.20 7.03 -14.82
N LYS A 222 -11.15 6.37 -14.37
CA LYS A 222 -10.78 6.26 -12.95
C LYS A 222 -9.28 6.36 -12.79
N ILE A 223 -8.87 6.98 -11.67
CA ILE A 223 -7.51 6.86 -11.16
C ILE A 223 -7.50 6.11 -9.83
N SER A 224 -6.45 5.32 -9.61
CA SER A 224 -6.18 4.68 -8.33
C SER A 224 -4.72 4.95 -7.97
N PHE A 225 -4.49 5.62 -6.87
CA PHE A 225 -3.17 6.05 -6.45
C PHE A 225 -2.88 5.61 -5.01
N THR A 226 -1.68 5.07 -4.81
CA THR A 226 -1.09 4.88 -3.48
C THR A 226 0.25 5.60 -3.45
N GLY A 227 0.46 6.46 -2.46
CA GLY A 227 1.70 7.21 -2.32
C GLY A 227 1.60 8.37 -1.33
N SER A 228 2.43 9.40 -1.50
CA SER A 228 2.48 10.54 -0.58
C SER A 228 1.27 11.46 -0.71
N ILE A 229 0.90 12.12 0.39
CA ILE A 229 -0.24 13.06 0.46
C ILE A 229 -0.11 14.20 -0.56
N PRO A 230 1.04 14.89 -0.70
CA PRO A 230 1.15 15.98 -1.67
C PRO A 230 0.91 15.52 -3.11
N VAL A 231 1.45 14.37 -3.51
CA VAL A 231 1.23 13.81 -4.85
C VAL A 231 -0.23 13.37 -5.01
N GLY A 232 -0.83 12.73 -4.00
CA GLY A 232 -2.24 12.35 -4.02
C GLY A 232 -3.17 13.55 -4.24
N LYS A 233 -2.95 14.64 -3.51
CA LYS A 233 -3.71 15.91 -3.70
C LYS A 233 -3.58 16.45 -5.12
N HIS A 234 -2.36 16.43 -5.68
CA HIS A 234 -2.12 16.86 -7.06
C HIS A 234 -2.89 15.99 -8.08
N LEU A 235 -2.77 14.66 -7.98
CA LEU A 235 -3.45 13.74 -8.90
C LEU A 235 -4.98 13.77 -8.75
N ALA A 236 -5.49 13.94 -7.53
CA ALA A 236 -6.92 14.16 -7.29
C ALA A 236 -7.42 15.42 -7.98
N GLY A 237 -6.64 16.51 -7.93
CA GLY A 237 -6.95 17.74 -8.66
C GLY A 237 -6.98 17.54 -10.19
N LEU A 238 -6.07 16.74 -10.74
CA LEU A 238 -6.09 16.38 -12.17
C LEU A 238 -7.33 15.54 -12.53
N ALA A 239 -7.68 14.58 -11.68
CA ALA A 239 -8.87 13.73 -11.88
C ALA A 239 -10.16 14.55 -11.85
N ALA A 240 -10.27 15.50 -10.93
CA ALA A 240 -11.43 16.38 -10.77
C ALA A 240 -11.74 17.21 -12.03
N LYS A 241 -10.71 17.67 -12.76
CA LYS A 241 -10.89 18.41 -14.03
C LYS A 241 -11.65 17.60 -15.09
N GLY A 242 -11.56 16.26 -15.04
CA GLY A 242 -12.24 15.35 -15.95
C GLY A 242 -13.42 14.61 -15.33
N MET A 243 -13.87 14.98 -14.12
CA MET A 243 -14.91 14.29 -13.35
C MET A 243 -14.66 12.78 -13.22
N LYS A 244 -13.37 12.39 -13.10
CA LYS A 244 -12.96 10.99 -13.01
C LYS A 244 -13.12 10.48 -11.59
N LYS A 245 -13.56 9.23 -11.43
CA LYS A 245 -13.50 8.56 -10.13
C LYS A 245 -12.06 8.44 -9.66
N ALA A 246 -11.83 8.56 -8.37
CA ALA A 246 -10.52 8.41 -7.77
C ALA A 246 -10.59 7.58 -6.48
N THR A 247 -9.59 6.72 -6.28
CA THR A 247 -9.27 6.09 -4.99
C THR A 247 -7.86 6.56 -4.62
N MET A 248 -7.74 7.15 -3.43
CA MET A 248 -6.50 7.74 -2.92
C MET A 248 -6.12 7.07 -1.62
N GLU A 249 -5.05 6.25 -1.66
CA GLU A 249 -4.47 5.60 -0.49
C GLU A 249 -3.15 6.31 -0.18
N LEU A 250 -3.20 7.18 0.81
CA LEU A 250 -2.11 8.11 1.08
C LEU A 250 -1.40 7.78 2.41
N GLY A 251 -0.39 8.57 2.74
CA GLY A 251 0.35 8.43 3.98
C GLY A 251 -0.52 8.56 5.24
N GLY A 252 -0.01 8.06 6.34
CA GLY A 252 -0.64 8.15 7.65
C GLY A 252 0.39 8.38 8.74
N HIS A 253 -0.09 8.60 9.97
CA HIS A 253 0.79 8.72 11.13
C HIS A 253 0.12 8.04 12.33
N SER A 254 0.12 6.72 12.28
CA SER A 254 -0.73 5.84 13.08
C SER A 254 -0.44 5.91 14.57
N PRO A 255 -1.41 6.31 15.41
CA PRO A 255 -1.26 6.25 16.85
C PRO A 255 -1.38 4.81 17.35
N VAL A 256 -0.63 4.51 18.40
CA VAL A 256 -0.74 3.32 19.23
C VAL A 256 -1.08 3.73 20.63
N VAL A 257 -2.15 3.20 21.19
CA VAL A 257 -2.61 3.48 22.56
C VAL A 257 -2.49 2.21 23.38
N VAL A 258 -1.71 2.23 24.47
CA VAL A 258 -1.58 1.10 25.40
C VAL A 258 -2.11 1.51 26.75
N PHE A 259 -3.27 0.96 27.14
CA PHE A 259 -3.89 1.22 28.43
C PHE A 259 -3.23 0.41 29.55
N GLU A 260 -3.36 0.87 30.79
CA GLU A 260 -2.70 0.26 31.95
C GLU A 260 -3.21 -1.15 32.30
N ASP A 261 -4.40 -1.51 31.83
CA ASP A 261 -5.01 -2.83 31.99
C ASP A 261 -4.56 -3.86 30.96
N ALA A 262 -3.84 -3.43 29.90
CA ALA A 262 -3.21 -4.33 28.95
C ALA A 262 -1.91 -4.93 29.53
N ASP A 263 -1.53 -6.12 29.06
CA ASP A 263 -0.18 -6.64 29.31
C ASP A 263 0.84 -5.81 28.50
N PRO A 264 1.68 -4.99 29.18
CA PRO A 264 2.57 -4.06 28.47
C PRO A 264 3.70 -4.75 27.72
N GLU A 265 4.18 -5.90 28.18
CA GLU A 265 5.28 -6.61 27.51
C GLU A 265 4.77 -7.30 26.24
N LYS A 266 3.62 -7.97 26.30
CA LYS A 266 2.98 -8.56 25.14
C LYS A 266 2.57 -7.50 24.10
N ALA A 267 2.05 -6.36 24.53
CA ALA A 267 1.75 -5.24 23.64
C ALA A 267 3.03 -4.71 22.98
N ALA A 268 4.13 -4.55 23.75
CA ALA A 268 5.41 -4.10 23.23
C ALA A 268 5.96 -5.06 22.17
N ASP A 269 5.99 -6.36 22.42
CA ASP A 269 6.45 -7.37 21.46
C ASP A 269 5.64 -7.37 20.17
N THR A 270 4.30 -7.36 20.29
CA THR A 270 3.40 -7.36 19.14
C THR A 270 3.60 -6.13 18.26
N ILE A 271 3.66 -4.96 18.88
CA ILE A 271 3.72 -3.71 18.11
C ILE A 271 5.14 -3.39 17.64
N ALA A 272 6.20 -3.82 18.35
CA ALA A 272 7.57 -3.68 17.90
C ALA A 272 7.84 -4.53 16.65
N ALA A 273 7.39 -5.78 16.64
CA ALA A 273 7.48 -6.65 15.47
C ALA A 273 6.82 -5.99 14.24
N PHE A 274 5.66 -5.37 14.42
CA PHE A 274 4.96 -4.69 13.34
C PHE A 274 5.60 -3.35 12.96
N LYS A 275 6.16 -2.60 13.93
CA LYS A 275 6.89 -1.35 13.70
C LYS A 275 8.12 -1.54 12.83
N TYR A 276 8.91 -2.56 13.11
CA TYR A 276 10.20 -2.76 12.43
C TYR A 276 10.08 -3.62 11.16
N ARG A 277 8.89 -4.15 10.84
CA ARG A 277 8.61 -4.77 9.55
C ARG A 277 8.91 -3.79 8.42
N ASN A 278 9.57 -4.27 7.36
CA ASN A 278 10.02 -3.45 6.23
C ASN A 278 10.78 -2.18 6.65
N ALA A 279 11.56 -2.27 7.74
CA ALA A 279 12.25 -1.14 8.36
C ALA A 279 11.31 0.06 8.65
N GLY A 280 10.05 -0.19 8.99
CA GLY A 280 9.03 0.84 9.26
C GLY A 280 8.49 1.56 8.03
N GLN A 281 8.84 1.13 6.82
CA GLN A 281 8.42 1.73 5.54
C GLN A 281 7.04 1.20 5.11
N VAL A 282 6.05 1.36 5.97
CA VAL A 282 4.68 0.86 5.83
C VAL A 282 3.70 1.97 6.15
N CYS A 283 2.74 2.24 5.26
CA CYS A 283 1.74 3.31 5.46
C CYS A 283 0.88 3.13 6.73
N ILE A 284 0.67 1.88 7.15
CA ILE A 284 -0.01 1.53 8.40
C ILE A 284 0.98 1.20 9.53
N SER A 285 2.26 1.56 9.41
CA SER A 285 3.24 1.36 10.49
C SER A 285 2.81 2.12 11.75
N PRO A 286 2.91 1.51 12.94
CA PRO A 286 2.84 2.24 14.21
C PRO A 286 3.90 3.33 14.26
N THR A 287 3.51 4.57 14.56
CA THR A 287 4.44 5.71 14.45
C THR A 287 4.39 6.70 15.60
N ARG A 288 3.30 6.74 16.39
CA ARG A 288 3.17 7.54 17.62
C ARG A 288 2.69 6.65 18.75
N PHE A 289 3.54 6.39 19.73
CA PHE A 289 3.25 5.43 20.79
C PHE A 289 2.88 6.16 22.07
N TYR A 290 1.62 6.06 22.47
CA TYR A 290 1.05 6.59 23.69
C TYR A 290 0.83 5.43 24.67
N VAL A 291 1.53 5.45 25.81
CA VAL A 291 1.46 4.38 26.81
C VAL A 291 1.01 4.97 28.14
N GLN A 292 -0.02 4.40 28.75
CA GLN A 292 -0.54 4.90 30.03
C GLN A 292 0.52 4.80 31.14
N GLU A 293 0.63 5.82 31.99
CA GLU A 293 1.77 6.05 32.91
C GLU A 293 2.19 4.81 33.69
N LYS A 294 1.24 4.03 34.23
CA LYS A 294 1.57 2.84 35.05
C LYS A 294 2.24 1.72 34.25
N SER A 295 1.95 1.62 32.97
CA SER A 295 2.52 0.59 32.07
C SER A 295 3.77 1.08 31.32
N TYR A 296 4.05 2.40 31.35
CA TYR A 296 5.05 3.05 30.52
C TYR A 296 6.44 2.44 30.64
N SER A 297 6.97 2.32 31.87
CA SER A 297 8.35 1.82 32.08
C SER A 297 8.54 0.39 31.60
N LYS A 298 7.55 -0.49 31.85
CA LYS A 298 7.62 -1.90 31.42
C LYS A 298 7.54 -2.02 29.90
N PHE A 299 6.60 -1.29 29.27
CA PHE A 299 6.46 -1.25 27.82
C PHE A 299 7.74 -0.71 27.15
N LEU A 300 8.27 0.43 27.62
CA LEU A 300 9.48 1.05 27.07
C LEU A 300 10.67 0.11 27.17
N SER A 301 10.87 -0.53 28.33
CA SER A 301 11.97 -1.48 28.54
C SER A 301 11.89 -2.64 27.54
N ARG A 302 10.72 -3.28 27.43
CA ARG A 302 10.52 -4.42 26.53
C ARG A 302 10.63 -4.06 25.06
N PHE A 303 10.03 -2.94 24.65
CA PHE A 303 10.14 -2.43 23.28
C PHE A 303 11.59 -2.10 22.90
N THR A 304 12.34 -1.49 23.82
CA THR A 304 13.76 -1.16 23.62
C THR A 304 14.63 -2.42 23.50
N GLU A 305 14.35 -3.43 24.34
CA GLU A 305 15.01 -4.73 24.24
C GLU A 305 14.76 -5.39 22.89
N TYR A 306 13.50 -5.38 22.41
CA TYR A 306 13.16 -5.88 21.07
C TYR A 306 13.98 -5.17 19.99
N ALA A 307 14.01 -3.84 20.01
CA ALA A 307 14.74 -3.02 19.04
C ALA A 307 16.25 -3.36 19.02
N LYS A 308 16.88 -3.55 20.18
CA LYS A 308 18.31 -3.93 20.31
C LYS A 308 18.61 -5.31 19.76
N ASN A 309 17.67 -6.24 19.80
CA ASN A 309 17.84 -7.61 19.34
C ASN A 309 17.63 -7.80 17.82
N ILE A 310 17.22 -6.75 17.09
CA ILE A 310 17.05 -6.78 15.64
C ILE A 310 18.42 -6.97 14.96
N LYS A 311 18.48 -7.96 14.07
CA LYS A 311 19.66 -8.23 13.24
C LYS A 311 19.47 -7.59 11.87
N MET A 312 20.28 -6.60 11.58
CA MET A 312 20.27 -5.88 10.31
C MET A 312 21.22 -6.50 9.30
N GLY A 313 20.85 -6.52 8.02
CA GLY A 313 21.68 -7.03 6.94
C GLY A 313 20.91 -7.19 5.63
N ASP A 314 21.53 -7.84 4.65
CA ASP A 314 20.86 -8.20 3.39
C ASP A 314 19.68 -9.15 3.70
N GLY A 315 18.51 -8.80 3.20
CA GLY A 315 17.27 -9.55 3.46
C GLY A 315 17.26 -10.99 2.94
N LEU A 316 18.19 -11.36 2.07
CA LEU A 316 18.37 -12.74 1.61
C LEU A 316 19.26 -13.58 2.56
N GLU A 317 19.98 -12.96 3.47
CA GLU A 317 20.82 -13.67 4.41
C GLU A 317 20.02 -14.31 5.54
N LYS A 318 20.43 -15.51 5.95
CA LYS A 318 19.73 -16.25 6.99
C LYS A 318 19.90 -15.58 8.36
N GLY A 319 18.78 -15.40 9.07
CA GLY A 319 18.77 -14.85 10.42
C GLY A 319 18.72 -13.33 10.50
N ILE A 320 18.74 -12.63 9.37
CA ILE A 320 18.46 -11.20 9.30
C ILE A 320 16.98 -10.96 9.54
N THR A 321 16.65 -9.95 10.37
CA THR A 321 15.28 -9.64 10.77
C THR A 321 14.83 -8.23 10.35
N MET A 322 15.73 -7.38 9.89
CA MET A 322 15.41 -6.08 9.28
C MET A 322 16.41 -5.74 8.18
N GLY A 323 15.90 -5.40 7.01
CA GLY A 323 16.68 -4.95 5.87
C GLY A 323 16.97 -3.43 5.89
N PRO A 324 17.54 -2.89 4.80
CA PRO A 324 17.81 -1.46 4.63
C PRO A 324 16.54 -0.65 4.36
N LEU A 325 16.68 0.67 4.40
CA LEU A 325 15.74 1.60 3.76
C LEU A 325 15.88 1.48 2.23
N ALA A 326 14.80 1.73 1.50
CA ALA A 326 14.77 1.48 0.06
C ALA A 326 15.68 2.43 -0.76
N ASN A 327 15.94 3.63 -0.27
CA ASN A 327 16.70 4.63 -0.99
C ASN A 327 17.42 5.62 -0.06
N PRO A 328 18.44 6.39 -0.57
CA PRO A 328 19.20 7.33 0.24
C PRO A 328 18.34 8.47 0.79
N ARG A 329 17.30 8.91 0.08
CA ARG A 329 16.39 9.98 0.56
C ARG A 329 15.71 9.60 1.88
N ARG A 330 15.37 8.32 2.06
CA ARG A 330 14.78 7.82 3.33
C ARG A 330 15.81 7.80 4.45
N LEU A 331 17.06 7.47 4.12
CA LEU A 331 18.16 7.49 5.08
C LEU A 331 18.39 8.92 5.61
N ASP A 332 18.46 9.90 4.71
CA ASP A 332 18.63 11.31 5.06
C ASP A 332 17.44 11.83 5.89
N ALA A 333 16.22 11.45 5.52
CA ALA A 333 15.01 11.82 6.27
C ALA A 333 15.03 11.30 7.72
N MET A 334 15.56 10.09 7.96
CA MET A 334 15.69 9.56 9.33
C MET A 334 16.67 10.38 10.16
N GLU A 335 17.80 10.81 9.58
CA GLU A 335 18.74 11.69 10.28
C GLU A 335 18.11 13.02 10.67
N VAL A 336 17.35 13.63 9.75
CA VAL A 336 16.64 14.89 10.00
C VAL A 336 15.62 14.74 11.13
N ILE A 337 14.80 13.69 11.10
CA ILE A 337 13.76 13.43 12.12
C ILE A 337 14.39 13.17 13.50
N VAL A 338 15.43 12.36 13.57
CA VAL A 338 16.10 12.05 14.86
C VAL A 338 16.84 13.29 15.39
N LYS A 339 17.45 14.08 14.52
CA LYS A 339 18.09 15.34 14.92
C LYS A 339 17.08 16.33 15.49
N ASP A 340 15.95 16.56 14.80
CA ASP A 340 14.87 17.44 15.30
C ASP A 340 14.37 16.99 16.67
N ALA A 341 14.13 15.68 16.86
CA ALA A 341 13.71 15.15 18.16
C ALA A 341 14.72 15.45 19.27
N LYS A 342 16.02 15.27 19.02
CA LYS A 342 17.09 15.60 19.97
C LYS A 342 17.16 17.10 20.29
N ASP A 343 17.12 17.94 19.26
CA ASP A 343 17.19 19.41 19.39
C ASP A 343 16.02 19.95 20.22
N ARG A 344 14.87 19.25 20.26
CA ARG A 344 13.68 19.57 21.05
C ARG A 344 13.63 18.89 22.42
N GLY A 345 14.70 18.27 22.85
CA GLY A 345 14.82 17.66 24.19
C GLY A 345 14.49 16.17 24.26
N GLY A 346 14.13 15.55 23.13
CA GLY A 346 13.92 14.10 23.05
C GLY A 346 15.18 13.30 23.35
N LYS A 347 15.03 12.19 24.06
CA LYS A 347 16.12 11.29 24.43
C LYS A 347 16.11 10.03 23.57
N VAL A 348 17.18 9.79 22.83
CA VAL A 348 17.39 8.53 22.10
C VAL A 348 17.82 7.44 23.07
N VAL A 349 16.95 6.45 23.26
CA VAL A 349 17.18 5.31 24.16
C VAL A 349 18.03 4.24 23.50
N THR A 350 17.83 4.02 22.18
CA THR A 350 18.63 3.11 21.36
C THR A 350 18.61 3.54 19.90
N GLY A 351 19.62 3.17 19.12
CA GLY A 351 19.74 3.49 17.70
C GLY A 351 20.06 4.96 17.43
N GLY A 352 19.40 5.54 16.44
CA GLY A 352 19.48 6.99 16.13
C GLY A 352 20.55 7.38 15.13
N SER A 353 21.11 6.43 14.37
CA SER A 353 22.13 6.70 13.35
C SER A 353 22.11 5.65 12.24
N ARG A 354 22.81 5.96 11.15
CA ARG A 354 23.13 5.00 10.08
C ARG A 354 23.87 3.80 10.65
N HIS A 355 23.72 2.65 10.01
CA HIS A 355 24.45 1.44 10.34
C HIS A 355 25.37 1.06 9.19
N GLY A 356 26.67 1.06 9.43
CA GLY A 356 27.70 0.76 8.44
C GLY A 356 27.86 1.85 7.37
N ASN A 357 28.68 1.54 6.35
CA ASN A 357 29.05 2.46 5.27
C ASN A 357 28.57 1.96 3.89
N GLN A 358 27.93 0.80 3.83
CA GLN A 358 27.39 0.21 2.61
C GLN A 358 25.89 0.00 2.73
N GLY A 359 25.16 0.26 1.65
CA GLY A 359 23.71 0.18 1.66
C GLY A 359 23.03 1.31 2.46
N PHE A 360 21.72 1.23 2.58
CA PHE A 360 20.91 2.31 3.16
C PHE A 360 20.35 1.91 4.53
N PHE A 361 21.22 1.43 5.42
CA PHE A 361 20.80 0.93 6.73
C PHE A 361 20.70 2.04 7.77
N PHE A 362 19.60 2.03 8.51
CA PHE A 362 19.36 2.89 9.67
C PHE A 362 18.96 2.04 10.87
N GLN A 363 19.53 2.33 12.04
CA GLN A 363 19.32 1.53 13.25
C GLN A 363 17.87 1.59 13.73
N PRO A 364 17.31 0.47 14.25
CA PRO A 364 16.07 0.50 15.01
C PRO A 364 16.17 1.49 16.15
N THR A 365 15.31 2.51 16.15
CA THR A 365 15.46 3.69 17.00
C THR A 365 14.25 3.86 17.91
N VAL A 366 14.52 4.07 19.19
CA VAL A 366 13.51 4.42 20.21
C VAL A 366 13.85 5.78 20.79
N VAL A 367 12.88 6.69 20.81
CA VAL A 367 13.02 8.05 21.33
C VAL A 367 11.94 8.30 22.40
N THR A 368 12.31 8.94 23.50
CA THR A 368 11.41 9.30 24.61
C THR A 368 11.46 10.81 24.88
N GLU A 369 10.58 11.30 25.73
CA GLU A 369 10.53 12.71 26.13
C GLU A 369 10.40 13.69 24.94
N VAL A 370 9.72 13.23 23.89
CA VAL A 370 9.51 14.00 22.66
C VAL A 370 8.27 14.87 22.82
N PRO A 371 8.35 16.19 22.59
CA PRO A 371 7.16 17.06 22.59
C PRO A 371 6.27 16.79 21.38
N ASP A 372 4.96 17.02 21.52
CA ASP A 372 3.97 16.70 20.49
C ASP A 372 4.14 17.50 19.18
N ASP A 373 4.87 18.61 19.20
CA ASP A 373 5.18 19.44 18.02
C ASP A 373 6.50 19.07 17.31
N ALA A 374 7.23 18.05 17.78
CA ALA A 374 8.40 17.54 17.09
C ALA A 374 8.03 16.87 15.76
N LYS A 375 8.93 16.93 14.77
CA LYS A 375 8.70 16.32 13.44
C LYS A 375 8.32 14.84 13.55
N ILE A 376 8.99 14.08 14.41
CA ILE A 376 8.70 12.66 14.63
C ILE A 376 7.26 12.39 15.14
N MET A 377 6.57 13.41 15.67
CA MET A 377 5.19 13.33 16.16
C MET A 377 4.18 13.93 15.16
N THR A 378 4.64 14.76 14.23
CA THR A 378 3.76 15.52 13.32
C THR A 378 3.90 15.13 11.85
N GLU A 379 5.04 14.56 11.44
CA GLU A 379 5.32 14.12 10.07
C GLU A 379 5.46 12.59 10.03
N GLU A 380 4.90 11.93 9.01
CA GLU A 380 5.05 10.48 8.81
C GLU A 380 6.53 10.10 8.68
N PRO A 381 7.12 9.35 9.63
CA PRO A 381 8.56 9.08 9.58
C PRO A 381 8.94 8.10 8.47
N PHE A 382 8.07 7.15 8.12
CA PHE A 382 8.28 6.11 7.11
C PHE A 382 9.65 5.44 7.21
N GLY A 383 9.99 5.01 8.44
CA GLY A 383 11.29 4.42 8.78
C GLY A 383 11.30 3.82 10.19
N PRO A 384 12.45 3.27 10.64
CA PRO A 384 12.55 2.46 11.86
C PRO A 384 12.72 3.30 13.14
N VAL A 385 11.95 4.38 13.28
CA VAL A 385 11.98 5.28 14.45
C VAL A 385 10.65 5.24 15.20
N ALA A 386 10.70 5.15 16.54
CA ALA A 386 9.54 4.98 17.41
C ALA A 386 9.60 5.98 18.59
N PRO A 387 8.83 7.07 18.56
CA PRO A 387 8.64 7.94 19.71
C PRO A 387 7.65 7.31 20.68
N ILE A 388 8.05 7.11 21.95
CA ILE A 388 7.23 6.51 22.99
C ILE A 388 7.04 7.54 24.11
N VAL A 389 5.79 7.95 24.35
CA VAL A 389 5.43 8.99 25.29
C VAL A 389 4.30 8.55 26.23
N PRO A 390 4.26 9.02 27.48
CA PRO A 390 3.19 8.68 28.43
C PRO A 390 1.91 9.47 28.15
N PHE A 391 0.78 8.93 28.65
CA PHE A 391 -0.48 9.65 28.79
C PHE A 391 -1.17 9.25 30.11
N LYS A 392 -2.15 10.06 30.58
CA LYS A 392 -2.85 9.85 31.85
C LYS A 392 -4.29 9.38 31.68
N THR A 393 -5.06 10.05 30.85
CA THR A 393 -6.52 9.83 30.76
C THR A 393 -6.94 9.42 29.34
N PHE A 394 -8.10 8.80 29.24
CA PHE A 394 -8.72 8.42 27.97
C PHE A 394 -8.91 9.64 27.05
N ASP A 395 -9.48 10.72 27.57
CA ASP A 395 -9.78 11.93 26.78
C ASP A 395 -8.49 12.59 26.26
N GLU A 396 -7.42 12.63 27.09
CA GLU A 396 -6.12 13.13 26.67
C GLU A 396 -5.57 12.34 25.47
N VAL A 397 -5.55 11.01 25.58
CA VAL A 397 -4.96 10.20 24.51
C VAL A 397 -5.78 10.22 23.23
N VAL A 398 -7.11 10.28 23.32
CA VAL A 398 -8.00 10.44 22.16
C VAL A 398 -7.74 11.78 21.47
N ALA A 399 -7.62 12.87 22.23
CA ALA A 399 -7.30 14.19 21.66
C ALA A 399 -5.96 14.19 20.94
N ARG A 400 -4.91 13.62 21.56
CA ARG A 400 -3.56 13.50 20.96
C ARG A 400 -3.54 12.57 19.76
N ALA A 401 -4.22 11.44 19.81
CA ALA A 401 -4.31 10.48 18.69
C ALA A 401 -4.97 11.11 17.47
N ASN A 402 -6.02 11.91 17.66
CA ASN A 402 -6.80 12.56 16.60
C ASN A 402 -6.28 13.93 16.15
N SER A 403 -5.21 14.46 16.76
CA SER A 403 -4.70 15.83 16.55
C SER A 403 -4.20 16.13 15.15
N LEU A 404 -3.78 15.10 14.39
CA LEU A 404 -3.22 15.26 13.05
C LEU A 404 -4.29 15.18 11.96
N PRO A 405 -4.00 15.78 10.80
CA PRO A 405 -4.89 15.70 9.64
C PRO A 405 -4.88 14.31 8.95
N PHE A 406 -4.25 13.31 9.55
CA PHE A 406 -4.13 11.95 9.04
C PHE A 406 -5.11 11.00 9.73
N GLY A 407 -5.52 9.93 9.03
CA GLY A 407 -6.43 8.94 9.60
C GLY A 407 -6.46 7.66 8.76
N LEU A 408 -5.29 7.00 8.56
CA LEU A 408 -5.22 5.74 7.83
C LEU A 408 -5.43 4.56 8.78
N ALA A 409 -4.54 4.39 9.76
CA ALA A 409 -4.59 3.29 10.72
C ALA A 409 -4.35 3.77 12.15
N ALA A 410 -4.85 3.01 13.12
CA ALA A 410 -4.60 3.19 14.55
C ALA A 410 -4.62 1.85 15.27
N TYR A 411 -4.01 1.78 16.45
CA TYR A 411 -3.92 0.55 17.24
C TYR A 411 -4.21 0.88 18.72
N ALA A 412 -4.88 -0.04 19.40
CA ALA A 412 -5.12 0.07 20.85
C ALA A 412 -4.93 -1.29 21.52
N PHE A 413 -4.45 -1.27 22.77
CA PHE A 413 -4.29 -2.46 23.60
C PHE A 413 -4.97 -2.22 24.96
N THR A 414 -5.92 -3.08 25.30
CA THR A 414 -6.67 -3.06 26.56
C THR A 414 -7.27 -4.43 26.85
N SER A 415 -7.44 -4.80 28.09
CA SER A 415 -8.18 -6.01 28.50
C SER A 415 -9.67 -5.73 28.74
N SER A 416 -10.09 -4.46 28.80
CA SER A 416 -11.46 -4.03 29.03
C SER A 416 -12.27 -4.00 27.74
N GLY A 417 -13.35 -4.78 27.65
CA GLY A 417 -14.27 -4.73 26.49
C GLY A 417 -14.92 -3.35 26.32
N ALA A 418 -15.23 -2.65 27.42
CA ALA A 418 -15.79 -1.30 27.37
C ALA A 418 -14.79 -0.30 26.78
N THR A 419 -13.52 -0.34 27.22
CA THR A 419 -12.45 0.51 26.69
C THR A 419 -12.18 0.19 25.21
N ALA A 420 -12.20 -1.10 24.84
CA ALA A 420 -12.00 -1.55 23.45
C ALA A 420 -13.07 -0.95 22.51
N THR A 421 -14.34 -0.96 22.91
CA THR A 421 -15.42 -0.33 22.16
C THR A 421 -15.24 1.19 22.11
N ALA A 422 -15.04 1.82 23.25
CA ALA A 422 -14.93 3.28 23.35
C ALA A 422 -13.75 3.84 22.53
N ILE A 423 -12.58 3.18 22.53
CA ILE A 423 -11.44 3.65 21.77
C ILE A 423 -11.63 3.41 20.27
N GLY A 424 -12.26 2.29 19.88
CA GLY A 424 -12.61 2.01 18.49
C GLY A 424 -13.53 3.06 17.89
N ASP A 425 -14.51 3.53 18.67
CA ASP A 425 -15.46 4.58 18.26
C ASP A 425 -14.82 5.98 18.25
N ALA A 426 -13.89 6.26 19.18
CA ALA A 426 -13.32 7.59 19.36
C ALA A 426 -12.19 7.93 18.38
N ILE A 427 -11.45 6.95 17.89
CA ILE A 427 -10.32 7.17 16.97
C ILE A 427 -10.80 7.48 15.55
N GLN A 428 -10.29 8.57 14.98
CA GLN A 428 -10.63 9.06 13.65
C GLN A 428 -9.65 8.49 12.60
N SER A 429 -9.72 7.19 12.37
CA SER A 429 -8.93 6.48 11.33
C SER A 429 -9.83 5.56 10.53
N GLY A 430 -9.46 5.29 9.27
CA GLY A 430 -10.21 4.35 8.43
C GLY A 430 -10.12 2.91 8.91
N MET A 431 -9.03 2.57 9.61
CA MET A 431 -8.80 1.24 10.17
C MET A 431 -8.31 1.34 11.61
N VAL A 432 -8.92 0.58 12.51
CA VAL A 432 -8.54 0.54 13.94
C VAL A 432 -8.35 -0.92 14.36
N GLY A 433 -7.15 -1.27 14.82
CA GLY A 433 -6.86 -2.58 15.39
C GLY A 433 -6.90 -2.52 16.91
N VAL A 434 -7.79 -3.27 17.55
CA VAL A 434 -7.83 -3.40 19.01
C VAL A 434 -7.30 -4.77 19.39
N ASN A 435 -6.23 -4.79 20.18
CA ASN A 435 -5.48 -6.01 20.53
C ASN A 435 -4.98 -6.82 19.30
N SER A 436 -4.89 -6.18 18.14
CA SER A 436 -4.51 -6.79 16.87
C SER A 436 -3.79 -5.81 15.97
N VAL A 437 -2.85 -6.30 15.18
CA VAL A 437 -2.20 -5.56 14.10
C VAL A 437 -2.67 -6.03 12.70
N ALA A 438 -3.57 -7.02 12.65
CA ALA A 438 -4.08 -7.62 11.43
C ALA A 438 -5.28 -6.81 10.87
N ILE A 439 -5.00 -5.62 10.33
CA ILE A 439 -6.01 -4.69 9.80
C ILE A 439 -5.98 -4.56 8.28
N SER A 440 -5.31 -5.46 7.58
CA SER A 440 -5.12 -5.38 6.13
C SER A 440 -5.30 -6.77 5.51
N THR A 441 -6.52 -7.31 5.59
CA THR A 441 -6.90 -8.57 4.93
C THR A 441 -7.61 -8.30 3.59
N PRO A 442 -7.64 -9.25 2.65
CA PRO A 442 -8.33 -9.08 1.36
C PRO A 442 -9.82 -8.77 1.51
N GLU A 443 -10.46 -9.34 2.53
CA GLU A 443 -11.92 -9.30 2.77
C GLU A 443 -12.41 -8.00 3.40
N THR A 444 -11.50 -7.19 3.93
CA THR A 444 -11.84 -5.96 4.64
C THR A 444 -11.47 -4.71 3.86
N PRO A 445 -12.23 -3.61 4.00
CA PRO A 445 -11.88 -2.35 3.37
C PRO A 445 -10.54 -1.83 3.92
N PHE A 446 -9.67 -1.46 3.02
CA PHE A 446 -8.42 -0.78 3.30
C PHE A 446 -8.53 0.65 2.77
N GLY A 447 -8.45 1.64 3.64
CA GLY A 447 -8.58 3.04 3.23
C GLY A 447 -8.49 3.99 4.41
N GLY A 448 -8.11 5.23 4.11
CA GLY A 448 -7.97 6.31 5.07
C GLY A 448 -9.13 7.29 5.04
N VAL A 449 -9.19 8.10 6.09
CA VAL A 449 -10.04 9.30 6.19
C VAL A 449 -9.16 10.54 6.30
N LYS A 450 -9.73 11.73 6.32
CA LYS A 450 -9.00 13.00 6.35
C LYS A 450 -8.02 13.09 5.18
N GLU A 451 -6.79 13.56 5.41
CA GLU A 451 -5.75 13.68 4.38
C GLU A 451 -5.06 12.35 4.02
N SER A 452 -5.38 11.27 4.73
CA SER A 452 -4.92 9.93 4.34
C SER A 452 -5.64 9.36 3.12
N GLY A 453 -6.62 10.07 2.58
CA GLY A 453 -7.25 9.74 1.31
C GLY A 453 -8.74 9.51 1.39
N TYR A 454 -9.27 8.90 0.34
CA TYR A 454 -10.69 8.55 0.21
C TYR A 454 -10.89 7.40 -0.78
N GLY A 455 -12.03 6.71 -0.64
CA GLY A 455 -12.28 5.43 -1.28
C GLY A 455 -11.64 4.30 -0.48
N SER A 456 -11.76 3.08 -0.98
CA SER A 456 -11.19 1.90 -0.32
C SER A 456 -10.65 0.92 -1.35
N GLU A 457 -9.68 0.12 -0.92
CA GLU A 457 -9.20 -1.09 -1.58
C GLU A 457 -9.53 -2.30 -0.69
N GLY A 458 -9.64 -3.51 -1.23
CA GLY A 458 -10.09 -4.66 -0.46
C GLY A 458 -11.59 -4.59 -0.10
N GLY A 459 -12.10 -5.66 0.46
CA GLY A 459 -13.52 -5.79 0.74
C GLY A 459 -14.41 -5.64 -0.48
N ILE A 460 -15.70 -5.61 -0.26
CA ILE A 460 -16.70 -5.31 -1.31
C ILE A 460 -16.58 -3.86 -1.79
N GLU A 461 -16.15 -2.95 -0.92
CA GLU A 461 -15.95 -1.53 -1.18
C GLU A 461 -14.87 -1.31 -2.26
N GLY A 462 -13.81 -2.12 -2.22
CA GLY A 462 -12.75 -2.09 -3.22
C GLY A 462 -13.25 -2.45 -4.61
N LEU A 463 -14.14 -3.42 -4.75
CA LEU A 463 -14.76 -3.75 -6.03
C LEU A 463 -15.72 -2.63 -6.49
N GLN A 464 -16.57 -2.13 -5.60
CA GLN A 464 -17.53 -1.06 -5.89
C GLN A 464 -16.86 0.22 -6.38
N ALA A 465 -15.64 0.49 -5.93
CA ALA A 465 -14.84 1.62 -6.39
C ALA A 465 -14.54 1.59 -7.91
N TYR A 466 -14.62 0.43 -8.56
CA TYR A 466 -14.41 0.23 -10.01
C TYR A 466 -15.72 0.11 -10.79
N MET A 467 -16.87 0.35 -10.17
CA MET A 467 -18.18 0.17 -10.79
C MET A 467 -19.00 1.45 -10.82
N ASN A 468 -19.87 1.56 -11.83
CA ASN A 468 -20.93 2.58 -11.92
C ASN A 468 -22.29 1.93 -11.68
N THR A 469 -23.11 2.61 -10.90
CA THR A 469 -24.52 2.22 -10.74
C THR A 469 -25.35 2.84 -11.84
N LYS A 470 -26.12 2.03 -12.56
CA LYS A 470 -27.05 2.46 -13.62
C LYS A 470 -28.47 2.08 -13.28
N PHE A 471 -29.36 3.03 -13.36
CA PHE A 471 -30.80 2.78 -13.21
C PHE A 471 -31.47 2.66 -14.57
N VAL A 472 -32.30 1.60 -14.75
CA VAL A 472 -33.12 1.39 -15.93
C VAL A 472 -34.57 1.20 -15.50
N SER A 473 -35.46 2.05 -16.01
CA SER A 473 -36.93 1.86 -15.89
C SER A 473 -37.45 1.24 -17.18
N GLN A 474 -38.10 0.10 -17.06
CA GLN A 474 -38.64 -0.63 -18.18
C GLN A 474 -40.16 -0.78 -17.98
N GLY A 475 -40.94 -0.19 -18.85
CA GLY A 475 -42.40 -0.29 -18.91
C GLY A 475 -42.87 -1.21 -20.03
#